data_45936f882815177ea3ba597209a1efe2
#
_entry.id   45936f882815177ea3ba597209a1efe2
#
_cell.length_a   1.000
_cell.length_b   1.000
_cell.length_c   1.000
_cell.angle_alpha   90.00
_cell.angle_beta   90.00
_cell.angle_gamma   90.00
#
_symmetry.space_group_name_H-M   'P 1'
#
loop_
_entity.id
_entity.type
_entity.pdbx_description
1 polymer ?
#
loop_
_entity_poly.entity_id
_entity_poly.type
_entity_poly.pdbx_seq_one_letter_code
_entity_poly.pdbx_strand_id
1 'polypeptide(L)'
;MSGDVRREVIKKYSGLMEGFVNVMKREVAGWSDGLSELEKETSIIESIYYSGYFDDATVEESSVITNCVLTRILERYGILSDLLDDPNVNEIMINGPDHIFVEKNREIIRVDDAFLSETELEETIRMLASDVHREINEAHPIVDARLPSGYRVSGVLKTVALNGPILTIRKFSNETITMEDLVGFGSITEDCSNQLRDLVRCGYNIFISGDNVIIGLSPSDFRKEGSHNGLVHFSLISQ
;
A
#
# COMPACT_ATOMS: atom_id res chain seq x y z
N MET A 1 7.66 21.03 -9.11
CA MET A 1 8.71 21.07 -8.08
C MET A 1 9.54 19.81 -8.24
N SER A 2 10.88 19.88 -8.14
CA SER A 2 11.66 18.64 -8.16
C SER A 2 11.42 17.90 -6.84
N GLY A 3 11.38 16.57 -6.86
CA GLY A 3 11.08 15.76 -5.67
C GLY A 3 12.06 15.94 -4.51
N ASP A 4 13.31 16.33 -4.80
CA ASP A 4 14.30 16.66 -3.78
C ASP A 4 13.85 17.81 -2.89
N VAL A 5 13.21 18.86 -3.47
CA VAL A 5 12.72 20.02 -2.71
C VAL A 5 11.61 19.63 -1.73
N ARG A 6 10.68 18.75 -2.14
CA ARG A 6 9.60 18.28 -1.26
C ARG A 6 10.16 17.55 -0.04
N ARG A 7 11.10 16.62 -0.23
CA ARG A 7 11.74 15.88 0.87
C ARG A 7 12.54 16.76 1.81
N GLU A 8 13.24 17.77 1.29
CA GLU A 8 13.96 18.73 2.12
C GLU A 8 13.01 19.53 3.02
N VAL A 9 11.87 19.98 2.50
CA VAL A 9 10.83 20.68 3.27
C VAL A 9 10.26 19.75 4.36
N ILE A 10 9.90 18.53 4.00
CA ILE A 10 9.38 17.55 4.97
C ILE A 10 10.39 17.34 6.10
N LYS A 11 11.65 17.15 5.77
CA LYS A 11 12.72 16.94 6.76
C LYS A 11 12.94 18.16 7.62
N LYS A 12 12.92 19.36 7.04
CA LYS A 12 13.10 20.64 7.76
C LYS A 12 12.01 20.86 8.80
N TYR A 13 10.76 20.55 8.46
CA TYR A 13 9.59 20.84 9.30
C TYR A 13 8.99 19.59 9.98
N SER A 14 9.64 18.42 9.90
CA SER A 14 9.10 17.14 10.40
C SER A 14 8.59 17.22 11.84
N GLY A 15 9.39 17.73 12.77
CA GLY A 15 9.01 17.83 14.18
C GLY A 15 7.84 18.78 14.43
N LEU A 16 7.77 19.92 13.70
CA LEU A 16 6.67 20.87 13.81
C LEU A 16 5.37 20.27 13.21
N MET A 17 5.48 19.65 12.05
CA MET A 17 4.34 18.96 11.43
C MET A 17 3.83 17.82 12.28
N GLU A 18 4.70 16.99 12.87
CA GLU A 18 4.31 15.89 13.75
C GLU A 18 3.54 16.40 14.96
N GLY A 19 4.06 17.44 15.63
CA GLY A 19 3.38 18.09 16.75
C GLY A 19 2.01 18.64 16.36
N PHE A 20 1.93 19.34 15.24
CA PHE A 20 0.68 19.91 14.73
C PHE A 20 -0.34 18.81 14.34
N VAL A 21 0.08 17.81 13.58
CA VAL A 21 -0.78 16.69 13.17
C VAL A 21 -1.35 15.96 14.39
N ASN A 22 -0.55 15.72 15.43
CA ASN A 22 -0.99 15.08 16.66
C ASN A 22 -2.04 15.90 17.43
N VAL A 23 -1.95 17.23 17.41
CA VAL A 23 -2.98 18.10 17.99
C VAL A 23 -4.24 18.07 17.16
N MET A 24 -4.12 18.27 15.85
CA MET A 24 -5.26 18.31 14.92
C MET A 24 -6.03 16.97 14.85
N LYS A 25 -5.36 15.84 14.88
CA LYS A 25 -6.05 14.53 14.93
C LYS A 25 -6.97 14.39 16.13
N ARG A 26 -6.60 14.97 17.29
CA ARG A 26 -7.46 14.96 18.48
C ARG A 26 -8.65 15.89 18.31
N GLU A 27 -8.45 17.06 17.69
CA GLU A 27 -9.53 18.02 17.43
C GLU A 27 -10.53 17.46 16.42
N VAL A 28 -10.04 16.91 15.30
CA VAL A 28 -10.84 16.29 14.24
C VAL A 28 -11.66 15.10 14.76
N ALA A 29 -11.11 14.30 15.68
CA ALA A 29 -11.82 13.21 16.33
C ALA A 29 -13.04 13.69 17.15
N GLY A 30 -13.07 14.95 17.57
CA GLY A 30 -14.20 15.58 18.25
C GLY A 30 -15.20 16.28 17.32
N TRP A 31 -14.93 16.33 16.02
CA TRP A 31 -15.85 16.97 15.08
C TRP A 31 -17.10 16.10 14.88
N SER A 32 -18.24 16.78 14.68
CA SER A 32 -19.50 16.08 14.40
C SER A 32 -19.46 15.43 13.01
N ASP A 33 -20.15 14.30 12.84
CA ASP A 33 -20.31 13.60 11.56
C ASP A 33 -21.01 14.43 10.46
N GLY A 34 -21.44 15.66 10.78
CA GLY A 34 -22.14 16.54 9.85
C GLY A 34 -21.27 17.46 9.00
N LEU A 35 -19.96 17.50 9.23
CA LEU A 35 -19.06 18.31 8.41
C LEU A 35 -18.72 17.61 7.09
N SER A 36 -18.86 18.34 5.98
CA SER A 36 -18.40 17.88 4.69
C SER A 36 -16.87 17.80 4.65
N GLU A 37 -16.32 16.99 3.73
CA GLU A 37 -14.88 16.87 3.50
C GLU A 37 -14.22 18.23 3.25
N LEU A 38 -14.88 19.09 2.45
CA LEU A 38 -14.41 20.44 2.13
C LEU A 38 -14.35 21.34 3.38
N GLU A 39 -15.34 21.24 4.29
CA GLU A 39 -15.35 22.01 5.54
C GLU A 39 -14.22 21.56 6.46
N LYS A 40 -13.96 20.25 6.55
CA LYS A 40 -12.83 19.69 7.30
C LYS A 40 -11.51 20.18 6.76
N GLU A 41 -11.32 20.07 5.44
CA GLU A 41 -10.12 20.53 4.75
C GLU A 41 -9.89 22.04 5.01
N THR A 42 -10.91 22.87 4.81
CA THR A 42 -10.83 24.31 5.04
C THR A 42 -10.44 24.64 6.48
N SER A 43 -11.06 23.98 7.47
CA SER A 43 -10.76 24.20 8.88
C SER A 43 -9.32 23.83 9.25
N ILE A 44 -8.79 22.75 8.66
CA ILE A 44 -7.37 22.35 8.86
C ILE A 44 -6.44 23.38 8.24
N ILE A 45 -6.72 23.86 7.02
CA ILE A 45 -5.93 24.88 6.34
C ILE A 45 -5.90 26.17 7.17
N GLU A 46 -7.05 26.63 7.63
CA GLU A 46 -7.15 27.80 8.51
C GLU A 46 -6.32 27.62 9.78
N SER A 47 -6.41 26.42 10.40
CA SER A 47 -5.62 26.11 11.60
C SER A 47 -4.12 26.14 11.34
N ILE A 48 -3.65 25.67 10.17
CA ILE A 48 -2.24 25.77 9.77
C ILE A 48 -1.80 27.24 9.74
N TYR A 49 -2.58 28.11 9.08
CA TYR A 49 -2.25 29.53 8.93
C TYR A 49 -2.30 30.32 10.25
N TYR A 50 -3.29 30.04 11.10
CA TYR A 50 -3.46 30.79 12.35
C TYR A 50 -2.67 30.25 13.55
N SER A 51 -2.07 29.06 13.40
CA SER A 51 -1.32 28.41 14.49
C SER A 51 0.00 29.08 14.84
N GLY A 52 0.59 29.81 13.88
CA GLY A 52 1.94 30.34 13.99
C GLY A 52 3.08 29.31 13.93
N TYR A 53 2.76 28.03 13.74
CA TYR A 53 3.76 26.96 13.69
C TYR A 53 4.70 27.08 12.49
N PHE A 54 4.24 27.69 11.39
CA PHE A 54 4.92 27.68 10.09
C PHE A 54 5.15 29.11 9.54
N ASP A 55 5.19 30.14 10.41
CA ASP A 55 5.33 31.51 10.01
C ASP A 55 6.63 31.82 9.24
N ASP A 56 7.68 31.03 9.48
CA ASP A 56 8.96 31.15 8.79
C ASP A 56 9.01 30.41 7.44
N ALA A 57 7.94 29.75 7.04
CA ALA A 57 7.89 29.00 5.79
C ALA A 57 7.66 29.92 4.59
N THR A 58 8.38 29.68 3.50
CA THR A 58 8.08 30.33 2.21
C THR A 58 6.74 29.86 1.64
N VAL A 59 6.24 30.56 0.62
CA VAL A 59 4.96 30.18 -0.03
C VAL A 59 5.02 28.77 -0.61
N GLU A 60 6.16 28.39 -1.22
CA GLU A 60 6.37 27.05 -1.76
C GLU A 60 6.42 26.01 -0.64
N GLU A 61 7.14 26.30 0.44
CA GLU A 61 7.22 25.39 1.61
C GLU A 61 5.86 25.24 2.27
N SER A 62 5.08 26.33 2.42
CA SER A 62 3.72 26.30 2.98
C SER A 62 2.78 25.41 2.18
N SER A 63 2.89 25.42 0.85
CA SER A 63 2.11 24.51 0.00
C SER A 63 2.43 23.03 0.26
N VAL A 64 3.70 22.70 0.43
CA VAL A 64 4.15 21.34 0.78
C VAL A 64 3.65 20.94 2.16
N ILE A 65 3.83 21.80 3.15
CA ILE A 65 3.40 21.59 4.53
C ILE A 65 1.89 21.33 4.59
N THR A 66 1.11 22.19 3.94
CA THR A 66 -0.36 22.07 3.92
C THR A 66 -0.79 20.74 3.33
N ASN A 67 -0.27 20.36 2.17
CA ASN A 67 -0.58 19.07 1.56
C ASN A 67 -0.17 17.89 2.45
N CYS A 68 1.04 17.92 3.02
CA CYS A 68 1.53 16.87 3.92
C CYS A 68 0.66 16.70 5.18
N VAL A 69 0.20 17.81 5.75
CA VAL A 69 -0.65 17.81 6.95
C VAL A 69 -2.05 17.29 6.61
N LEU A 70 -2.66 17.79 5.54
CA LEU A 70 -3.99 17.36 5.10
C LEU A 70 -4.03 15.84 4.85
N THR A 71 -3.10 15.32 4.06
CA THR A 71 -3.01 13.87 3.79
C THR A 71 -2.94 13.03 5.08
N ARG A 72 -2.17 13.48 6.07
CA ARG A 72 -2.00 12.75 7.34
C ARG A 72 -3.19 12.80 8.28
N ILE A 73 -4.03 13.80 8.13
CA ILE A 73 -5.21 14.00 8.98
C ILE A 73 -6.45 13.38 8.34
N LEU A 74 -6.61 13.57 7.03
CA LEU A 74 -7.83 13.16 6.32
C LEU A 74 -7.76 11.73 5.80
N GLU A 75 -6.57 11.28 5.39
CA GLU A 75 -6.39 9.95 4.83
C GLU A 75 -6.11 8.91 5.91
N ARG A 76 -6.78 7.75 5.81
CA ARG A 76 -6.68 6.66 6.81
C ARG A 76 -5.25 6.18 7.03
N TYR A 77 -4.50 5.98 5.94
CA TYR A 77 -3.11 5.50 6.00
C TYR A 77 -2.10 6.60 5.71
N GLY A 78 -2.52 7.88 5.84
CA GLY A 78 -1.67 9.03 5.57
C GLY A 78 -1.06 8.97 4.17
N ILE A 79 0.25 9.13 4.10
CA ILE A 79 0.99 9.17 2.83
C ILE A 79 0.92 7.87 2.01
N LEU A 80 0.48 6.76 2.59
CA LEU A 80 0.33 5.51 1.86
C LEU A 80 -0.96 5.43 1.06
N SER A 81 -1.98 6.24 1.38
CA SER A 81 -3.29 6.15 0.74
C SER A 81 -3.19 6.31 -0.78
N ASP A 82 -2.52 7.34 -1.26
CA ASP A 82 -2.32 7.57 -2.70
C ASP A 82 -1.57 6.42 -3.39
N LEU A 83 -0.58 5.83 -2.70
CA LEU A 83 0.20 4.71 -3.23
C LEU A 83 -0.60 3.40 -3.25
N LEU A 84 -1.48 3.22 -2.28
CA LEU A 84 -2.39 2.07 -2.22
C LEU A 84 -3.48 2.16 -3.31
N ASP A 85 -3.91 3.36 -3.64
CA ASP A 85 -4.96 3.61 -4.63
C ASP A 85 -4.43 3.67 -6.07
N ASP A 86 -3.12 3.94 -6.29
CA ASP A 86 -2.53 3.95 -7.64
C ASP A 86 -2.51 2.52 -8.23
N PRO A 87 -3.30 2.23 -9.29
CA PRO A 87 -3.38 0.89 -9.88
C PRO A 87 -2.08 0.41 -10.54
N ASN A 88 -1.17 1.34 -10.84
CA ASN A 88 0.11 1.02 -11.49
C ASN A 88 1.20 0.64 -10.47
N VAL A 89 0.96 0.85 -9.18
CA VAL A 89 1.88 0.45 -8.11
C VAL A 89 1.64 -1.02 -7.77
N ASN A 90 2.66 -1.86 -7.92
CA ASN A 90 2.62 -3.29 -7.61
C ASN A 90 3.11 -3.59 -6.19
N GLU A 91 4.15 -2.89 -5.76
CA GLU A 91 4.76 -3.09 -4.44
C GLU A 91 5.19 -1.74 -3.85
N ILE A 92 5.01 -1.59 -2.54
CA ILE A 92 5.45 -0.44 -1.74
C ILE A 92 6.47 -0.97 -0.74
N MET A 93 7.67 -0.40 -0.74
CA MET A 93 8.79 -0.81 0.11
C MET A 93 9.28 0.39 0.92
N ILE A 94 9.24 0.28 2.25
CA ILE A 94 9.62 1.34 3.17
C ILE A 94 10.70 0.82 4.11
N ASN A 95 11.88 1.43 4.07
CA ASN A 95 13.03 1.08 4.87
C ASN A 95 13.42 2.26 5.78
N GLY A 96 12.68 2.42 6.88
CA GLY A 96 12.75 3.62 7.71
C GLY A 96 11.96 4.79 7.11
N PRO A 97 11.81 5.91 7.85
CA PRO A 97 10.90 7.00 7.50
C PRO A 97 11.23 7.70 6.18
N ASP A 98 12.51 7.78 5.81
CA ASP A 98 13.00 8.58 4.68
C ASP A 98 13.14 7.78 3.36
N HIS A 99 12.96 6.48 3.39
CA HIS A 99 13.25 5.60 2.25
C HIS A 99 12.01 4.84 1.80
N ILE A 100 11.20 5.51 0.99
CA ILE A 100 10.01 4.95 0.38
C ILE A 100 10.29 4.66 -1.09
N PHE A 101 10.05 3.43 -1.51
CA PHE A 101 10.18 2.99 -2.88
C PHE A 101 8.88 2.31 -3.31
N VAL A 102 8.57 2.43 -4.58
CA VAL A 102 7.45 1.69 -5.21
C VAL A 102 7.96 0.95 -6.43
N GLU A 103 7.42 -0.25 -6.64
CA GLU A 103 7.53 -0.91 -7.93
C GLU A 103 6.35 -0.50 -8.80
N LYS A 104 6.64 0.12 -9.94
CA LYS A 104 5.67 0.55 -10.93
C LYS A 104 6.18 0.17 -12.32
N ASN A 105 5.38 -0.57 -13.10
CA ASN A 105 5.77 -1.04 -14.44
C ASN A 105 7.09 -1.84 -14.45
N ARG A 106 7.37 -2.63 -13.41
CA ARG A 106 8.62 -3.40 -13.21
C ARG A 106 9.86 -2.54 -12.97
N GLU A 107 9.69 -1.26 -12.68
CA GLU A 107 10.76 -0.36 -12.29
C GLU A 107 10.60 0.04 -10.82
N ILE A 108 11.72 0.10 -10.10
CA ILE A 108 11.74 0.58 -8.72
C ILE A 108 11.98 2.08 -8.74
N ILE A 109 11.01 2.82 -8.24
CA ILE A 109 11.03 4.28 -8.22
C ILE A 109 11.03 4.75 -6.76
N ARG A 110 11.90 5.69 -6.42
CA ARG A 110 11.87 6.35 -5.12
C ARG A 110 10.74 7.36 -5.07
N VAL A 111 9.95 7.31 -3.99
CA VAL A 111 8.86 8.27 -3.76
C VAL A 111 9.44 9.57 -3.17
N ASP A 112 8.91 10.70 -3.64
CA ASP A 112 9.31 12.03 -3.17
C ASP A 112 8.52 12.48 -1.93
N ASP A 113 8.26 11.54 -1.03
CA ASP A 113 7.62 11.77 0.26
C ASP A 113 8.39 11.01 1.35
N ALA A 114 8.08 11.30 2.62
CA ALA A 114 8.69 10.67 3.78
C ALA A 114 7.71 10.66 4.95
N PHE A 115 7.86 9.72 5.87
CA PHE A 115 7.24 9.79 7.19
C PHE A 115 7.92 10.88 8.02
N LEU A 116 7.18 11.53 8.90
CA LEU A 116 7.70 12.58 9.76
C LEU A 116 8.64 12.03 10.83
N SER A 117 8.41 10.79 11.24
CA SER A 117 9.20 10.10 12.26
C SER A 117 9.10 8.57 12.13
N GLU A 118 10.00 7.85 12.82
CA GLU A 118 9.86 6.40 13.02
C GLU A 118 8.55 6.05 13.74
N THR A 119 8.11 6.92 14.64
CA THR A 119 6.86 6.73 15.39
C THR A 119 5.65 6.73 14.47
N GLU A 120 5.58 7.68 13.54
CA GLU A 120 4.49 7.73 12.53
C GLU A 120 4.47 6.46 11.69
N LEU A 121 5.63 5.97 11.25
CA LEU A 121 5.71 4.72 10.48
C LEU A 121 5.27 3.51 11.32
N GLU A 122 5.70 3.41 12.59
CA GLU A 122 5.26 2.34 13.48
C GLU A 122 3.75 2.38 13.75
N GLU A 123 3.18 3.58 13.94
CA GLU A 123 1.72 3.74 14.09
C GLU A 123 0.97 3.27 12.85
N THR A 124 1.48 3.58 11.67
CA THR A 124 0.91 3.10 10.40
C THR A 124 0.99 1.58 10.29
N ILE A 125 2.11 0.96 10.67
CA ILE A 125 2.24 -0.51 10.71
C ILE A 125 1.25 -1.12 11.70
N ARG A 126 1.09 -0.54 12.89
CA ARG A 126 0.12 -1.01 13.90
C ARG A 126 -1.32 -0.88 13.41
N MET A 127 -1.63 0.19 12.70
CA MET A 127 -2.96 0.41 12.10
C MET A 127 -3.27 -0.67 11.05
N LEU A 128 -2.35 -0.92 10.12
CA LEU A 128 -2.49 -1.98 9.11
C LEU A 128 -2.64 -3.37 9.74
N ALA A 129 -1.90 -3.67 10.82
CA ALA A 129 -2.02 -4.91 11.57
C ALA A 129 -3.39 -5.04 12.24
N SER A 130 -3.89 -3.95 12.83
CA SER A 130 -5.22 -3.91 13.47
C SER A 130 -6.35 -4.19 12.49
N ASP A 131 -6.26 -3.71 11.26
CA ASP A 131 -7.27 -3.93 10.21
C ASP A 131 -7.44 -5.42 9.83
N VAL A 132 -6.45 -6.23 10.13
CA VAL A 132 -6.46 -7.70 9.94
C VAL A 132 -6.54 -8.46 11.27
N HIS A 133 -6.92 -7.78 12.34
CA HIS A 133 -7.02 -8.35 13.68
C HIS A 133 -5.73 -9.03 14.16
N ARG A 134 -4.58 -8.47 13.77
CA ARG A 134 -3.25 -8.88 14.24
C ARG A 134 -2.70 -7.85 15.20
N GLU A 135 -2.10 -8.32 16.27
CA GLU A 135 -1.38 -7.49 17.22
C GLU A 135 0.11 -7.47 16.86
N ILE A 136 0.69 -6.26 16.85
CA ILE A 136 2.12 -6.05 16.69
C ILE A 136 2.61 -5.14 17.83
N ASN A 137 3.60 -5.61 18.57
CA ASN A 137 4.17 -4.93 19.74
C ASN A 137 5.63 -5.35 19.95
N GLU A 138 6.25 -4.89 21.02
CA GLU A 138 7.66 -5.21 21.31
C GLU A 138 7.91 -6.72 21.55
N ALA A 139 6.91 -7.46 22.04
CA ALA A 139 7.03 -8.92 22.23
C ALA A 139 6.82 -9.68 20.91
N HIS A 140 6.02 -9.12 20.00
CA HIS A 140 5.74 -9.67 18.68
C HIS A 140 5.98 -8.58 17.62
N PRO A 141 7.26 -8.25 17.32
CA PRO A 141 7.62 -7.08 16.52
C PRO A 141 7.49 -7.26 15.00
N ILE A 142 7.01 -8.39 14.54
CA ILE A 142 6.86 -8.74 13.12
C ILE A 142 5.40 -9.09 12.85
N VAL A 143 4.86 -8.52 11.79
CA VAL A 143 3.54 -8.89 11.25
C VAL A 143 3.69 -9.29 9.78
N ASP A 144 3.06 -10.39 9.42
CA ASP A 144 2.82 -10.80 8.02
C ASP A 144 1.35 -11.17 7.92
N ALA A 145 0.63 -10.45 7.09
CA ALA A 145 -0.82 -10.56 7.01
C ALA A 145 -1.33 -10.19 5.62
N ARG A 146 -2.63 -10.44 5.40
CA ARG A 146 -3.33 -10.06 4.18
C ARG A 146 -4.46 -9.10 4.52
N LEU A 147 -4.43 -7.90 3.93
CA LEU A 147 -5.49 -6.90 4.10
C LEU A 147 -6.82 -7.38 3.49
N PRO A 148 -7.96 -6.81 3.90
CA PRO A 148 -9.26 -7.10 3.28
C PRO A 148 -9.29 -6.82 1.77
N SER A 149 -8.45 -5.89 1.29
CA SER A 149 -8.21 -5.61 -0.14
C SER A 149 -7.47 -6.75 -0.88
N GLY A 150 -7.00 -7.78 -0.15
CA GLY A 150 -6.18 -8.88 -0.68
C GLY A 150 -4.68 -8.59 -0.66
N TYR A 151 -4.22 -7.36 -0.41
CA TYR A 151 -2.80 -7.00 -0.40
C TYR A 151 -2.06 -7.69 0.74
N ARG A 152 -0.85 -8.19 0.47
CA ARG A 152 0.02 -8.74 1.51
C ARG A 152 0.83 -7.63 2.15
N VAL A 153 0.79 -7.59 3.48
CA VAL A 153 1.53 -6.63 4.30
C VAL A 153 2.51 -7.37 5.17
N SER A 154 3.77 -6.97 5.11
CA SER A 154 4.83 -7.42 6.01
C SER A 154 5.44 -6.20 6.71
N GLY A 155 5.33 -6.15 8.03
CA GLY A 155 5.80 -5.04 8.86
C GLY A 155 6.74 -5.51 9.96
N VAL A 156 7.78 -4.72 10.22
CA VAL A 156 8.79 -4.99 11.27
C VAL A 156 9.00 -3.71 12.07
N LEU A 157 8.86 -3.79 13.39
CA LEU A 157 9.11 -2.65 14.28
C LEU A 157 10.61 -2.44 14.51
N LYS A 158 11.00 -1.24 14.89
CA LYS A 158 12.39 -0.84 15.13
C LYS A 158 13.12 -1.68 16.18
N THR A 159 12.41 -2.33 17.08
CA THR A 159 12.98 -3.19 18.12
C THR A 159 13.87 -4.31 17.59
N VAL A 160 13.62 -4.77 16.35
CA VAL A 160 14.38 -5.84 15.68
C VAL A 160 14.97 -5.43 14.34
N ALA A 161 14.65 -4.22 13.85
CA ALA A 161 15.13 -3.69 12.59
C ALA A 161 16.23 -2.64 12.84
N LEU A 162 17.46 -2.91 12.36
CA LEU A 162 18.65 -2.09 12.65
C LEU A 162 18.56 -0.65 12.14
N ASN A 163 17.83 -0.43 11.04
CA ASN A 163 17.75 0.86 10.35
C ASN A 163 16.37 1.54 10.51
N GLY A 164 15.66 1.24 11.60
CA GLY A 164 14.30 1.72 11.81
C GLY A 164 13.23 0.76 11.32
N PRO A 165 11.94 1.10 11.49
CA PRO A 165 10.83 0.24 11.10
C PRO A 165 10.83 -0.03 9.59
N ILE A 166 10.37 -1.23 9.21
CA ILE A 166 10.29 -1.66 7.80
C ILE A 166 8.83 -2.03 7.50
N LEU A 167 8.36 -1.62 6.33
CA LEU A 167 7.02 -2.00 5.85
C LEU A 167 7.10 -2.33 4.36
N THR A 168 6.56 -3.49 4.01
CA THR A 168 6.39 -3.89 2.62
C THR A 168 4.92 -4.22 2.38
N ILE A 169 4.33 -3.65 1.34
CA ILE A 169 2.97 -3.93 0.91
C ILE A 169 3.01 -4.39 -0.53
N ARG A 170 2.64 -5.66 -0.76
CA ARG A 170 2.54 -6.22 -2.11
C ARG A 170 1.09 -6.25 -2.55
N LYS A 171 0.79 -5.48 -3.57
CA LYS A 171 -0.54 -5.43 -4.17
C LYS A 171 -0.70 -6.62 -5.12
N PHE A 172 -1.88 -7.19 -5.12
CA PHE A 172 -2.23 -8.16 -6.14
C PHE A 172 -2.84 -7.40 -7.32
N SER A 173 -2.39 -7.70 -8.53
CA SER A 173 -3.11 -7.26 -9.71
C SER A 173 -4.51 -7.87 -9.66
N ASN A 174 -5.54 -7.02 -9.70
CA ASN A 174 -6.93 -7.47 -9.85
C ASN A 174 -7.22 -7.95 -11.27
N GLU A 175 -6.25 -7.79 -12.18
CA GLU A 175 -6.37 -8.28 -13.54
C GLU A 175 -6.11 -9.77 -13.55
N THR A 176 -7.17 -10.54 -13.80
CA THR A 176 -7.06 -11.97 -14.04
C THR A 176 -6.40 -12.17 -15.41
N ILE A 177 -5.18 -12.69 -15.40
CA ILE A 177 -4.48 -13.04 -16.64
C ILE A 177 -5.25 -14.18 -17.30
N THR A 178 -5.72 -13.97 -18.52
CA THR A 178 -6.44 -14.97 -19.33
C THR A 178 -5.47 -15.84 -20.12
N MET A 179 -5.98 -16.93 -20.69
CA MET A 179 -5.17 -17.77 -21.61
C MET A 179 -4.80 -17.03 -22.88
N GLU A 180 -5.66 -16.12 -23.34
CA GLU A 180 -5.43 -15.23 -24.46
C GLU A 180 -4.30 -14.25 -24.18
N ASP A 181 -4.22 -13.70 -22.96
CA ASP A 181 -3.12 -12.82 -22.53
C ASP A 181 -1.79 -13.57 -22.51
N LEU A 182 -1.79 -14.83 -22.00
CA LEU A 182 -0.57 -15.64 -21.97
C LEU A 182 -0.05 -15.96 -23.38
N VAL A 183 -0.94 -16.17 -24.34
CA VAL A 183 -0.58 -16.33 -25.74
C VAL A 183 -0.06 -15.00 -26.31
N GLY A 184 -0.73 -13.88 -26.02
CA GLY A 184 -0.33 -12.55 -26.43
C GLY A 184 1.05 -12.14 -25.90
N PHE A 185 1.38 -12.53 -24.67
CA PHE A 185 2.72 -12.33 -24.07
C PHE A 185 3.78 -13.27 -24.62
N GLY A 186 3.40 -14.27 -25.41
CA GLY A 186 4.32 -15.30 -25.91
C GLY A 186 4.77 -16.30 -24.84
N SER A 187 4.09 -16.34 -23.69
CA SER A 187 4.40 -17.27 -22.59
C SER A 187 4.03 -18.70 -22.93
N ILE A 188 2.98 -18.90 -23.73
CA ILE A 188 2.53 -20.20 -24.24
C ILE A 188 2.13 -20.04 -25.72
N THR A 189 2.14 -21.15 -26.48
CA THR A 189 1.58 -21.19 -27.83
C THR A 189 0.07 -21.38 -27.80
N GLU A 190 -0.62 -21.03 -28.90
CA GLU A 190 -2.05 -21.27 -29.04
C GLU A 190 -2.40 -22.76 -28.94
N ASP A 191 -1.59 -23.64 -29.52
CA ASP A 191 -1.75 -25.09 -29.41
C ASP A 191 -1.63 -25.58 -27.97
N CYS A 192 -0.69 -25.07 -27.21
CA CYS A 192 -0.55 -25.37 -25.79
C CYS A 192 -1.76 -24.90 -24.98
N SER A 193 -2.26 -23.68 -25.26
CA SER A 193 -3.48 -23.15 -24.64
C SER A 193 -4.69 -24.08 -24.88
N ASN A 194 -4.87 -24.53 -26.12
CA ASN A 194 -5.96 -25.43 -26.48
C ASN A 194 -5.84 -26.80 -25.78
N GLN A 195 -4.65 -27.38 -25.75
CA GLN A 195 -4.39 -28.64 -25.03
C GLN A 195 -4.69 -28.51 -23.53
N LEU A 196 -4.25 -27.41 -22.88
CA LEU A 196 -4.53 -27.17 -21.46
C LEU A 196 -6.04 -27.06 -21.20
N ARG A 197 -6.78 -26.36 -22.05
CA ARG A 197 -8.25 -26.28 -21.95
C ARG A 197 -8.91 -27.64 -22.04
N ASP A 198 -8.45 -28.49 -22.96
CA ASP A 198 -9.02 -29.85 -23.11
C ASP A 198 -8.69 -30.73 -21.91
N LEU A 199 -7.48 -30.66 -21.37
CA LEU A 199 -7.10 -31.37 -20.14
C LEU A 199 -7.98 -30.94 -18.94
N VAL A 200 -8.20 -29.65 -18.79
CA VAL A 200 -9.10 -29.11 -17.74
C VAL A 200 -10.52 -29.60 -17.92
N ARG A 201 -11.07 -29.58 -19.16
CA ARG A 201 -12.42 -30.07 -19.48
C ARG A 201 -12.56 -31.56 -19.20
N CYS A 202 -11.53 -32.34 -19.46
CA CYS A 202 -11.49 -33.75 -19.16
C CYS A 202 -11.30 -34.08 -17.68
N GLY A 203 -11.10 -33.07 -16.82
CA GLY A 203 -10.97 -33.24 -15.37
C GLY A 203 -9.59 -33.73 -14.91
N TYR A 204 -8.55 -33.52 -15.68
CA TYR A 204 -7.18 -33.86 -15.28
C TYR A 204 -6.67 -32.90 -14.19
N ASN A 205 -5.85 -33.42 -13.27
CA ASN A 205 -5.06 -32.61 -12.36
C ASN A 205 -3.82 -32.09 -13.12
N ILE A 206 -3.57 -30.79 -13.05
CA ILE A 206 -2.44 -30.14 -13.74
C ILE A 206 -1.52 -29.57 -12.68
N PHE A 207 -0.22 -29.86 -12.81
CA PHE A 207 0.83 -29.27 -11.98
C PHE A 207 1.72 -28.41 -12.86
N ILE A 208 1.88 -27.14 -12.47
CA ILE A 208 2.74 -26.17 -13.12
C ILE A 208 3.86 -25.85 -12.13
N SER A 209 5.10 -26.05 -12.53
CA SER A 209 6.28 -25.73 -11.70
C SER A 209 7.17 -24.71 -12.41
N GLY A 210 7.75 -23.81 -11.64
CA GLY A 210 8.74 -22.82 -12.08
C GLY A 210 9.73 -22.58 -10.96
N ASP A 211 10.67 -21.65 -11.14
CA ASP A 211 11.79 -21.43 -10.22
C ASP A 211 11.38 -21.26 -8.75
N ASN A 212 10.23 -20.69 -8.48
CA ASN A 212 9.74 -20.44 -7.11
C ASN A 212 8.27 -20.75 -6.90
N VAL A 213 7.61 -21.44 -7.84
CA VAL A 213 6.16 -21.68 -7.77
C VAL A 213 5.84 -23.11 -8.20
N ILE A 214 5.06 -23.80 -7.37
CA ILE A 214 4.37 -25.03 -7.74
C ILE A 214 2.86 -24.76 -7.62
N ILE A 215 2.13 -24.83 -8.72
CA ILE A 215 0.68 -24.68 -8.75
C ILE A 215 0.07 -26.02 -9.07
N GLY A 216 -0.80 -26.53 -8.20
CA GLY A 216 -1.64 -27.67 -8.47
C GLY A 216 -3.07 -27.21 -8.77
N LEU A 217 -3.60 -27.61 -9.91
CA LEU A 217 -4.99 -27.38 -10.28
C LEU A 217 -5.77 -28.69 -10.22
N SER A 218 -6.88 -28.71 -9.50
CA SER A 218 -7.77 -29.87 -9.43
C SER A 218 -9.13 -29.54 -10.06
N PRO A 219 -9.88 -30.54 -10.53
CA PRO A 219 -11.24 -30.34 -11.06
C PRO A 219 -12.21 -29.69 -10.06
N SER A 220 -11.94 -29.79 -8.76
CA SER A 220 -12.74 -29.16 -7.70
C SER A 220 -12.58 -27.64 -7.67
N ASP A 221 -11.44 -27.11 -8.13
CA ASP A 221 -11.16 -25.67 -8.12
C ASP A 221 -11.98 -24.95 -9.20
N PHE A 222 -12.38 -25.68 -10.25
CA PHE A 222 -13.21 -25.17 -11.36
C PHE A 222 -14.72 -25.26 -11.10
N ARG A 223 -15.17 -26.00 -10.07
CA ARG A 223 -16.60 -26.22 -9.81
C ARG A 223 -17.26 -25.18 -8.91
N LYS A 224 -16.49 -24.31 -8.24
CA LYS A 224 -17.02 -23.37 -7.25
C LYS A 224 -17.62 -22.11 -7.85
N GLU A 225 -17.36 -21.82 -9.10
CA GLU A 225 -17.94 -20.66 -9.77
C GLU A 225 -18.77 -21.14 -10.96
N GLY A 226 -20.09 -20.99 -10.84
CA GLY A 226 -21.06 -21.28 -11.90
C GLY A 226 -20.99 -20.25 -13.03
N SER A 227 -19.84 -20.11 -13.68
CA SER A 227 -19.67 -19.22 -14.82
C SER A 227 -19.53 -19.98 -16.12
N HIS A 228 -20.35 -19.62 -17.07
CA HIS A 228 -20.43 -20.17 -18.44
C HIS A 228 -19.27 -19.76 -19.35
N ASN A 229 -18.29 -19.03 -18.86
CA ASN A 229 -17.10 -18.61 -19.60
C ASN A 229 -15.87 -19.17 -18.89
N GLY A 230 -15.13 -20.04 -19.55
CA GLY A 230 -13.98 -20.79 -19.06
C GLY A 230 -12.80 -19.93 -18.58
N LEU A 231 -12.99 -19.22 -17.50
CA LEU A 231 -11.97 -18.51 -16.75
C LEU A 231 -11.23 -19.52 -15.87
N VAL A 232 -9.94 -19.67 -16.10
CA VAL A 232 -9.04 -20.46 -15.24
C VAL A 232 -8.55 -19.55 -14.12
N HIS A 233 -9.10 -19.70 -12.92
CA HIS A 233 -8.61 -19.04 -11.72
C HIS A 233 -7.35 -19.76 -11.23
N PHE A 234 -6.22 -19.09 -11.24
CA PHE A 234 -4.99 -19.58 -10.63
C PHE A 234 -4.98 -19.20 -9.14
N SER A 235 -5.27 -20.16 -8.26
CA SER A 235 -5.04 -19.96 -6.83
C SER A 235 -3.60 -20.33 -6.49
N LEU A 236 -2.78 -19.34 -6.14
CA LEU A 236 -1.46 -19.56 -5.58
C LEU A 236 -1.58 -20.21 -4.21
N ILE A 237 -1.19 -21.47 -4.09
CA ILE A 237 -0.96 -22.12 -2.80
C ILE A 237 0.51 -21.88 -2.47
N SER A 238 0.80 -20.79 -1.71
CA SER A 238 2.10 -20.65 -1.05
C SER A 238 2.09 -21.49 0.22
N GLN A 239 3.00 -22.46 0.32
CA GLN A 239 3.38 -23.04 1.61
C GLN A 239 4.23 -22.06 2.41
#